data_4da15d760f8cb89ae487eb2093ab5d41
#
_entry.id   4da15d760f8cb89ae487eb2093ab5d41
#
_cell.length_a   1.000
_cell.length_b   1.000
_cell.length_c   1.000
_cell.angle_alpha   90.00
_cell.angle_beta   90.00
_cell.angle_gamma   90.00
#
_symmetry.space_group_name_H-M   'P 1'
#
loop_
_entity.id
_entity.type
_entity.pdbx_description
1 polymer ?
#
loop_
_entity_poly.entity_id
_entity_poly.type
_entity_poly.pdbx_seq_one_letter_code
_entity_poly.pdbx_strand_id
1 'polypeptide(L)'
;MFASLWSVESISGKLNPNKNPQISWFYVFFPAVIGYFVILTGYINSKPSTGTIEILHPSFSTLIYPNSKMEIIASGSVWSEGPLWVEDESTSLGYLLYSDTQLNKIFRWDEGKGFFTVGKTLHSEKSGCKIDKGYCETMHEPGPNGLLKMNVALMPITSQKSVDLLVCQHGERAISLIKENGSRILIATHYQGNRFNSPNDLIWSPEGNLYFTDPSYGLMGKDGINVKKEIQFNGVYMIRKDDISESILTGLPTKNVILLDSEMSMPNGLAFSPDFSKLYVSNSDTENGYWKVFNVSPNTGALSNGRIFYDANNLLLLEKEKHGYKENYGNPDGFRVDIYGNIFASGPGGVLVFSPEGDIIGKFHLDKPVSNVAFGGDGRLYFTVSDMIVRVFIKAKPVRIISSHFLKR
;
A
#
# COMPACT_ATOMS: atom_id res chain seq x y z
N MET A 1 51.82 -30.20 18.31
CA MET A 1 53.21 -29.96 17.88
C MET A 1 53.17 -28.91 16.79
N PHE A 2 53.50 -27.72 17.08
CA PHE A 2 54.04 -26.53 16.46
C PHE A 2 53.51 -25.31 17.23
N ALA A 3 54.29 -24.92 18.18
CA ALA A 3 54.22 -23.59 18.82
C ALA A 3 55.06 -22.63 17.94
N SER A 4 54.50 -21.54 17.47
CA SER A 4 55.27 -20.39 17.03
C SER A 4 54.90 -19.19 17.87
N LEU A 5 55.86 -18.76 18.67
CA LEU A 5 55.87 -17.53 19.44
C LEU A 5 55.81 -16.32 18.47
N TRP A 6 54.91 -15.39 18.76
CA TRP A 6 54.98 -14.03 18.23
C TRP A 6 55.17 -13.08 19.42
N SER A 7 56.25 -12.32 19.36
CA SER A 7 56.55 -11.25 20.27
C SER A 7 55.63 -10.05 20.04
N VAL A 8 55.10 -9.53 21.12
CA VAL A 8 54.34 -8.27 21.10
C VAL A 8 55.32 -7.11 21.29
N GLU A 9 55.58 -6.34 20.26
CA GLU A 9 56.19 -5.02 20.41
C GLU A 9 55.12 -3.99 20.74
N SER A 10 55.27 -3.31 21.87
CA SER A 10 54.44 -2.22 22.33
C SER A 10 54.83 -0.94 21.58
N ILE A 11 53.94 -0.44 20.74
CA ILE A 11 54.07 0.91 20.16
C ILE A 11 53.29 1.87 21.06
N SER A 12 53.98 2.63 21.89
CA SER A 12 53.45 3.78 22.59
C SER A 12 53.43 5.00 21.68
N GLY A 13 52.28 5.24 21.03
CA GLY A 13 52.05 6.47 20.29
C GLY A 13 51.11 7.41 21.05
N LYS A 14 51.55 8.64 21.35
CA LYS A 14 50.74 9.67 22.02
C LYS A 14 49.49 9.99 21.18
N LEU A 15 48.32 9.85 21.76
CA LEU A 15 47.03 10.21 21.19
C LEU A 15 46.89 11.74 21.11
N ASN A 16 46.61 12.23 19.93
CA ASN A 16 46.22 13.62 19.66
C ASN A 16 44.68 13.75 19.80
N PRO A 17 44.16 14.61 20.72
CA PRO A 17 42.76 14.65 21.06
C PRO A 17 41.80 15.31 19.99
N ASN A 18 42.31 15.73 18.85
CA ASN A 18 41.51 16.49 17.85
C ASN A 18 41.27 15.80 16.50
N LYS A 19 41.36 14.46 16.46
CA LYS A 19 40.94 13.72 15.28
C LYS A 19 39.88 12.68 15.65
N ASN A 20 38.73 12.73 14.97
CA ASN A 20 37.70 11.71 15.04
C ASN A 20 38.33 10.32 14.87
N PRO A 21 38.12 9.38 15.76
CA PRO A 21 38.69 8.05 15.62
C PRO A 21 37.94 7.29 14.55
N GLN A 22 38.55 7.12 13.41
CA GLN A 22 38.27 5.95 12.59
C GLN A 22 38.89 4.77 13.32
N ILE A 23 38.05 3.99 14.02
CA ILE A 23 38.46 2.79 14.71
C ILE A 23 38.68 1.70 13.64
N SER A 24 39.94 1.55 13.20
CA SER A 24 40.36 0.33 12.54
C SER A 24 40.72 -0.72 13.60
N TRP A 25 39.86 -1.68 13.78
CA TRP A 25 40.09 -2.81 14.67
C TRP A 25 40.97 -3.84 13.96
N PHE A 26 42.19 -4.01 14.45
CA PHE A 26 43.02 -5.16 14.09
C PHE A 26 42.58 -6.39 14.90
N TYR A 27 42.45 -7.49 14.22
CA TYR A 27 41.97 -8.77 14.73
C TYR A 27 42.91 -9.37 15.79
N VAL A 28 42.40 -9.63 17.00
CA VAL A 28 42.98 -10.57 17.94
C VAL A 28 42.04 -11.77 17.98
N PHE A 29 42.52 -12.91 17.53
CA PHE A 29 41.77 -14.15 17.52
C PHE A 29 41.68 -14.75 18.94
N PHE A 30 40.44 -14.79 19.47
CA PHE A 30 40.06 -15.72 20.52
C PHE A 30 38.74 -16.40 20.13
N PRO A 31 38.57 -17.71 20.33
CA PRO A 31 37.34 -18.43 19.95
C PRO A 31 36.07 -17.89 20.62
N ALA A 32 36.20 -17.25 21.78
CA ALA A 32 35.11 -16.60 22.48
C ALA A 32 34.56 -15.33 21.76
N VAL A 33 35.37 -14.70 20.89
CA VAL A 33 35.00 -13.49 20.17
C VAL A 33 34.13 -13.82 18.97
N ILE A 34 34.29 -15.02 18.36
CA ILE A 34 33.47 -15.45 17.22
C ILE A 34 32.01 -15.64 17.63
N GLY A 35 31.76 -16.20 18.82
CA GLY A 35 30.40 -16.30 19.36
C GLY A 35 29.76 -14.94 19.61
N TYR A 36 30.53 -13.99 20.12
CA TYR A 36 30.04 -12.62 20.38
C TYR A 36 29.85 -11.82 19.10
N PHE A 37 30.69 -12.02 18.09
CA PHE A 37 30.57 -11.36 16.78
C PHE A 37 29.36 -11.90 15.98
N VAL A 38 29.09 -13.21 16.03
CA VAL A 38 27.90 -13.79 15.40
C VAL A 38 26.62 -13.33 16.10
N ILE A 39 26.66 -13.17 17.43
CA ILE A 39 25.54 -12.62 18.20
C ILE A 39 25.36 -11.12 17.92
N LEU A 40 26.45 -10.34 17.84
CA LEU A 40 26.37 -8.90 17.52
C LEU A 40 25.96 -8.64 16.06
N THR A 41 26.48 -9.40 15.10
CA THR A 41 26.07 -9.28 13.69
C THR A 41 24.66 -9.80 13.48
N GLY A 42 24.22 -10.81 14.22
CA GLY A 42 22.81 -11.24 14.26
C GLY A 42 21.90 -10.17 14.86
N TYR A 43 22.37 -9.44 15.88
CA TYR A 43 21.59 -8.36 16.52
C TYR A 43 21.57 -7.07 15.69
N ILE A 44 22.66 -6.78 14.96
CA ILE A 44 22.76 -5.59 14.09
C ILE A 44 21.93 -5.75 12.80
N ASN A 45 21.64 -6.97 12.38
CA ASN A 45 20.82 -7.25 11.18
C ASN A 45 19.35 -7.56 11.48
N SER A 46 18.93 -7.63 12.75
CA SER A 46 17.51 -7.79 13.06
C SER A 46 16.78 -6.46 12.91
N LYS A 47 15.86 -6.37 11.96
CA LYS A 47 14.95 -5.23 11.86
C LYS A 47 14.11 -5.15 13.13
N PRO A 48 13.76 -3.94 13.65
CA PRO A 48 12.90 -3.85 14.82
C PRO A 48 11.56 -4.49 14.52
N SER A 49 11.10 -5.28 15.45
CA SER A 49 9.76 -5.84 15.42
C SER A 49 8.77 -4.86 16.05
N THR A 50 7.54 -4.90 15.58
CA THR A 50 6.43 -4.09 16.09
C THR A 50 5.18 -4.94 16.21
N GLY A 51 4.26 -4.55 17.08
CA GLY A 51 2.95 -5.16 17.21
C GLY A 51 2.95 -6.65 17.59
N THR A 52 1.79 -7.27 17.53
CA THR A 52 1.58 -8.70 17.87
C THR A 52 0.64 -9.36 16.86
N ILE A 53 0.74 -10.69 16.75
CA ILE A 53 -0.12 -11.49 15.88
C ILE A 53 -1.03 -12.33 16.78
N GLU A 54 -2.32 -12.20 16.58
CA GLU A 54 -3.35 -12.95 17.33
C GLU A 54 -4.02 -13.98 16.43
N ILE A 55 -4.07 -15.22 16.90
CA ILE A 55 -4.78 -16.34 16.24
C ILE A 55 -6.12 -16.49 16.91
N LEU A 56 -7.20 -16.14 16.22
CA LEU A 56 -8.57 -16.25 16.70
C LEU A 56 -9.24 -17.55 16.26
N HIS A 57 -8.79 -18.13 15.14
CA HIS A 57 -9.26 -19.41 14.64
C HIS A 57 -8.09 -20.25 14.09
N PRO A 58 -8.10 -21.58 14.23
CA PRO A 58 -7.01 -22.46 13.78
C PRO A 58 -6.67 -22.32 12.29
N SER A 59 -7.61 -21.97 11.42
CA SER A 59 -7.38 -21.76 10.00
C SER A 59 -6.37 -20.64 9.73
N PHE A 60 -6.30 -19.62 10.59
CA PHE A 60 -5.31 -18.55 10.44
C PHE A 60 -3.86 -19.06 10.56
N SER A 61 -3.62 -20.12 11.35
CA SER A 61 -2.29 -20.75 11.47
C SER A 61 -1.79 -21.35 10.15
N THR A 62 -2.71 -21.63 9.21
CA THR A 62 -2.35 -22.11 7.87
C THR A 62 -1.85 -20.98 6.97
N LEU A 63 -2.15 -19.72 7.30
CA LEU A 63 -1.84 -18.54 6.52
C LEU A 63 -0.53 -17.84 6.94
N ILE A 64 -0.02 -18.17 8.14
CA ILE A 64 1.19 -17.57 8.71
C ILE A 64 2.24 -18.64 9.05
N TYR A 65 3.51 -18.25 9.15
CA TYR A 65 4.55 -19.14 9.67
C TYR A 65 4.57 -19.10 11.21
N PRO A 66 4.91 -20.22 11.86
CA PRO A 66 5.16 -20.20 13.31
C PRO A 66 6.24 -19.16 13.64
N ASN A 67 6.00 -18.38 14.68
CA ASN A 67 6.91 -17.31 15.14
C ASN A 67 7.16 -16.17 14.12
N SER A 68 6.27 -15.99 13.13
CA SER A 68 6.30 -14.80 12.28
C SER A 68 6.30 -13.54 13.13
N LYS A 69 7.16 -12.59 12.77
CA LYS A 69 7.25 -11.28 13.41
C LYS A 69 6.99 -10.19 12.38
N MET A 70 6.32 -9.15 12.81
CA MET A 70 6.18 -7.94 12.03
C MET A 70 7.43 -7.09 12.15
N GLU A 71 8.02 -6.72 11.02
CA GLU A 71 9.28 -5.98 10.93
C GLU A 71 9.03 -4.57 10.38
N ILE A 72 9.55 -3.53 11.01
CA ILE A 72 9.59 -2.19 10.45
C ILE A 72 10.72 -2.14 9.43
N ILE A 73 10.43 -1.76 8.19
CA ILE A 73 11.38 -1.73 7.08
C ILE A 73 11.68 -0.35 6.53
N ALA A 74 10.77 0.60 6.74
CA ALA A 74 10.96 2.02 6.42
C ALA A 74 10.17 2.89 7.41
N SER A 75 10.58 4.14 7.57
CA SER A 75 9.91 5.16 8.38
C SER A 75 10.19 6.55 7.83
N GLY A 76 9.47 7.56 8.31
CA GLY A 76 9.64 8.95 7.91
C GLY A 76 8.64 9.44 6.86
N SER A 77 7.62 8.65 6.56
CA SER A 77 6.40 9.12 5.91
C SER A 77 5.62 10.05 6.86
N VAL A 78 4.65 10.77 6.33
CA VAL A 78 3.64 11.46 7.13
C VAL A 78 2.35 10.63 7.16
N TRP A 79 1.89 10.21 5.98
CA TRP A 79 0.79 9.26 5.85
C TRP A 79 1.03 8.34 4.65
N SER A 80 1.56 7.14 4.94
CA SER A 80 1.86 6.13 3.93
C SER A 80 0.60 5.43 3.45
N GLU A 81 0.50 5.19 2.14
CA GLU A 81 -0.66 4.64 1.43
C GLU A 81 -0.27 3.85 0.19
N GLY A 82 -1.26 3.26 -0.46
CA GLY A 82 -1.18 2.67 -1.80
C GLY A 82 0.00 1.72 -2.00
N PRO A 83 0.25 0.74 -1.12
CA PRO A 83 1.39 -0.16 -1.27
C PRO A 83 1.20 -1.05 -2.49
N LEU A 84 2.25 -1.11 -3.31
CA LEU A 84 2.29 -1.92 -4.53
C LEU A 84 3.62 -2.67 -4.62
N TRP A 85 3.55 -3.99 -4.64
CA TRP A 85 4.71 -4.81 -4.96
C TRP A 85 4.94 -4.85 -6.48
N VAL A 86 6.16 -4.55 -6.89
CA VAL A 86 6.60 -4.63 -8.29
C VAL A 86 7.60 -5.76 -8.42
N GLU A 87 7.28 -6.76 -9.22
CA GLU A 87 8.22 -7.82 -9.57
C GLU A 87 9.28 -7.26 -10.53
N ASP A 88 10.54 -7.47 -10.20
CA ASP A 88 11.68 -7.08 -11.03
C ASP A 88 12.27 -8.35 -11.67
N GLU A 89 11.95 -8.57 -12.94
CA GLU A 89 12.40 -9.73 -13.70
C GLU A 89 13.93 -9.78 -13.85
N SER A 90 14.62 -8.64 -13.73
CA SER A 90 16.08 -8.56 -13.91
C SER A 90 16.85 -9.05 -12.68
N THR A 91 16.25 -8.97 -11.49
CA THR A 91 16.92 -9.29 -10.22
C THR A 91 16.34 -10.52 -9.53
N SER A 92 15.24 -11.10 -10.03
CA SER A 92 14.43 -12.12 -9.35
C SER A 92 13.92 -11.69 -7.97
N LEU A 93 14.12 -10.42 -7.63
CA LEU A 93 13.67 -9.74 -6.42
C LEU A 93 12.76 -8.62 -6.86
N GLY A 94 11.64 -8.46 -6.17
CA GLY A 94 10.79 -7.31 -6.37
C GLY A 94 11.18 -6.15 -5.45
N TYR A 95 10.41 -5.08 -5.54
CA TYR A 95 10.49 -3.94 -4.65
C TYR A 95 9.09 -3.43 -4.31
N LEU A 96 8.99 -2.71 -3.21
CA LEU A 96 7.74 -2.08 -2.80
C LEU A 96 7.71 -0.62 -3.27
N LEU A 97 6.62 -0.22 -3.90
CA LEU A 97 6.23 1.17 -4.06
C LEU A 97 5.16 1.50 -3.03
N TYR A 98 5.14 2.73 -2.56
CA TYR A 98 4.05 3.24 -1.73
C TYR A 98 3.93 4.75 -1.87
N SER A 99 2.73 5.26 -1.67
CA SER A 99 2.41 6.68 -1.69
C SER A 99 2.63 7.31 -0.31
N ASP A 100 2.88 8.61 -0.28
CA ASP A 100 2.66 9.46 0.87
C ASP A 100 1.72 10.58 0.44
N THR A 101 0.49 10.53 0.94
CA THR A 101 -0.58 11.45 0.52
C THR A 101 -0.32 12.89 0.93
N GLN A 102 0.34 13.08 2.08
CA GLN A 102 0.63 14.41 2.63
C GLN A 102 1.93 15.00 2.07
N LEU A 103 2.97 14.18 1.87
CA LEU A 103 4.22 14.61 1.24
C LEU A 103 4.12 14.75 -0.28
N ASN A 104 3.01 14.29 -0.88
CA ASN A 104 2.80 14.32 -2.34
C ASN A 104 3.87 13.56 -3.12
N LYS A 105 4.26 12.35 -2.65
CA LYS A 105 5.36 11.55 -3.20
C LYS A 105 4.99 10.09 -3.33
N ILE A 106 5.66 9.40 -4.28
CA ILE A 106 5.72 7.95 -4.37
C ILE A 106 7.12 7.53 -3.96
N PHE A 107 7.22 6.61 -3.02
CA PHE A 107 8.48 6.07 -2.52
C PHE A 107 8.72 4.67 -3.05
N ARG A 108 9.98 4.29 -3.16
CA ARG A 108 10.44 2.94 -3.45
C ARG A 108 11.30 2.41 -2.31
N TRP A 109 11.00 1.20 -1.88
CA TRP A 109 11.82 0.45 -0.95
C TRP A 109 12.36 -0.82 -1.61
N ASP A 110 13.67 -1.07 -1.48
CA ASP A 110 14.36 -2.25 -1.97
C ASP A 110 14.99 -3.03 -0.81
N GLU A 111 14.89 -4.36 -0.81
CA GLU A 111 15.55 -5.21 0.19
C GLU A 111 17.07 -4.98 0.18
N GLY A 112 17.68 -5.02 1.36
CA GLY A 112 19.14 -4.89 1.52
C GLY A 112 19.72 -3.48 1.43
N LYS A 113 18.91 -2.44 1.18
CA LYS A 113 19.39 -1.05 1.07
C LYS A 113 19.33 -0.25 2.36
N GLY A 114 19.29 -0.91 3.50
CA GLY A 114 19.42 -0.28 4.79
C GLY A 114 18.18 -0.38 5.66
N PHE A 115 18.40 -0.09 6.91
CA PHE A 115 17.45 -0.07 7.99
C PHE A 115 16.95 1.36 8.21
N PHE A 116 15.66 1.55 8.34
CA PHE A 116 15.01 2.87 8.43
C PHE A 116 15.29 3.82 7.26
N THR A 117 15.61 3.30 6.10
CA THR A 117 15.72 4.16 4.91
C THR A 117 14.32 4.50 4.43
N VAL A 118 14.02 5.78 4.37
CA VAL A 118 12.89 6.27 3.56
C VAL A 118 13.17 5.85 2.13
N GLY A 119 12.22 5.20 1.47
CA GLY A 119 12.40 4.72 0.10
C GLY A 119 12.83 5.83 -0.84
N LYS A 120 13.47 5.48 -1.96
CA LYS A 120 13.78 6.45 -3.01
C LYS A 120 12.50 7.05 -3.54
N THR A 121 12.48 8.34 -3.75
CA THR A 121 11.42 8.98 -4.52
C THR A 121 11.46 8.45 -5.95
N LEU A 122 10.35 7.88 -6.37
CA LEU A 122 10.11 7.52 -7.76
C LEU A 122 9.18 8.58 -8.34
N HIS A 123 9.42 9.03 -9.56
CA HIS A 123 8.58 10.05 -10.19
C HIS A 123 8.49 11.37 -9.43
N SER A 124 9.58 11.98 -9.13
CA SER A 124 9.73 13.35 -8.62
C SER A 124 8.65 13.87 -7.64
N GLU A 125 8.93 14.95 -7.01
CA GLU A 125 7.98 15.71 -6.21
C GLU A 125 6.69 15.99 -6.98
N LYS A 126 5.54 15.96 -6.27
CA LYS A 126 4.22 16.33 -6.78
C LYS A 126 3.53 15.26 -7.64
N SER A 127 3.62 13.99 -7.23
CA SER A 127 2.97 12.88 -7.93
C SER A 127 1.44 12.90 -7.86
N GLY A 128 0.86 13.53 -6.85
CA GLY A 128 -0.59 13.63 -6.66
C GLY A 128 -1.22 14.96 -7.05
N CYS A 129 -0.42 16.01 -7.11
CA CYS A 129 -0.87 17.35 -7.46
C CYS A 129 0.23 18.12 -8.20
N LYS A 130 -0.06 18.54 -9.42
CA LYS A 130 0.84 19.33 -10.24
C LYS A 130 0.56 20.81 -10.01
N ILE A 131 1.33 21.44 -9.13
CA ILE A 131 1.06 22.80 -8.71
C ILE A 131 1.47 23.83 -9.75
N ASP A 132 0.53 24.67 -10.11
CA ASP A 132 0.86 25.98 -10.65
C ASP A 132 0.24 27.15 -9.86
N LYS A 133 -0.61 26.92 -8.84
CA LYS A 133 -1.41 28.00 -8.23
C LYS A 133 -1.70 27.86 -6.74
N GLY A 134 -0.84 27.31 -5.90
CA GLY A 134 -1.04 27.30 -4.45
C GLY A 134 -2.14 26.36 -3.92
N TYR A 135 -2.94 25.77 -4.79
CA TYR A 135 -4.08 24.92 -4.43
C TYR A 135 -3.64 23.65 -3.68
N CYS A 136 -2.59 22.95 -4.18
CA CYS A 136 -2.07 21.77 -3.50
C CYS A 136 -1.45 22.08 -2.14
N GLU A 137 -0.96 23.30 -1.94
CA GLU A 137 -0.33 23.71 -0.67
C GLU A 137 -1.36 23.90 0.44
N THR A 138 -2.62 24.19 0.09
CA THR A 138 -3.72 24.36 1.03
C THR A 138 -4.41 23.06 1.41
N MET A 139 -4.22 21.98 0.64
CA MET A 139 -4.83 20.68 0.91
C MET A 139 -4.07 19.93 2.00
N HIS A 140 -4.81 19.18 2.84
CA HIS A 140 -4.23 18.29 3.84
C HIS A 140 -3.51 17.10 3.18
N GLU A 141 -4.14 16.52 2.16
CA GLU A 141 -3.63 15.37 1.41
C GLU A 141 -3.60 15.64 -0.11
N PRO A 142 -2.62 16.42 -0.61
CA PRO A 142 -2.56 16.73 -2.04
C PRO A 142 -1.99 15.58 -2.88
N GLY A 143 -1.51 14.51 -2.26
CA GLY A 143 -0.65 13.51 -2.85
C GLY A 143 -1.37 12.42 -3.65
N PRO A 144 -0.56 11.47 -4.17
CA PRO A 144 -1.04 10.21 -4.70
C PRO A 144 -1.58 9.34 -3.56
N ASN A 145 -2.53 8.46 -3.86
CA ASN A 145 -3.02 7.43 -2.94
C ASN A 145 -2.83 6.04 -3.56
N GLY A 146 -3.85 5.38 -4.04
CA GLY A 146 -3.77 4.04 -4.64
C GLY A 146 -2.81 3.99 -5.84
N LEU A 147 -1.97 2.95 -5.87
CA LEU A 147 -1.04 2.67 -6.94
C LEU A 147 -1.38 1.32 -7.58
N LEU A 148 -1.35 1.26 -8.91
CA LEU A 148 -1.59 0.04 -9.67
C LEU A 148 -0.64 -0.03 -10.86
N LYS A 149 0.06 -1.16 -11.04
CA LYS A 149 0.88 -1.36 -12.24
C LYS A 149 -0.01 -1.34 -13.48
N MET A 150 0.41 -0.58 -14.50
CA MET A 150 -0.31 -0.55 -15.76
C MET A 150 -0.32 -1.93 -16.40
N ASN A 151 -1.47 -2.31 -16.94
CA ASN A 151 -1.61 -3.56 -17.64
C ASN A 151 -0.93 -3.47 -19.02
N VAL A 152 0.13 -4.23 -19.22
CA VAL A 152 0.91 -4.23 -20.48
C VAL A 152 0.09 -4.60 -21.71
N ALA A 153 -1.01 -5.35 -21.57
CA ALA A 153 -1.90 -5.68 -22.68
C ALA A 153 -2.66 -4.46 -23.26
N LEU A 154 -2.72 -3.37 -22.49
CA LEU A 154 -3.33 -2.09 -22.91
C LEU A 154 -2.29 -1.10 -23.45
N MET A 155 -1.00 -1.46 -23.45
CA MET A 155 0.09 -0.58 -23.89
C MET A 155 0.53 -0.88 -25.31
N PRO A 156 0.95 0.13 -26.09
CA PRO A 156 1.66 -0.10 -27.33
C PRO A 156 2.89 -1.00 -27.12
N ILE A 157 3.18 -1.89 -28.06
CA ILE A 157 4.24 -2.93 -27.99
C ILE A 157 5.64 -2.38 -27.61
N THR A 158 5.88 -1.09 -27.78
CA THR A 158 7.18 -0.44 -27.54
C THR A 158 7.50 -0.16 -26.07
N SER A 159 6.54 -0.28 -25.15
CA SER A 159 6.70 0.12 -23.74
C SER A 159 6.63 -1.04 -22.73
N GLN A 160 6.81 -2.29 -23.17
CA GLN A 160 6.62 -3.49 -22.34
C GLN A 160 7.63 -3.66 -21.18
N LYS A 161 8.72 -2.88 -21.12
CA LYS A 161 9.74 -2.96 -20.06
C LYS A 161 9.61 -1.91 -18.99
N SER A 162 8.75 -0.90 -19.16
CA SER A 162 8.60 0.19 -18.19
C SER A 162 7.61 -0.15 -17.11
N VAL A 163 7.87 0.34 -15.89
CA VAL A 163 6.93 0.28 -14.76
C VAL A 163 6.07 1.52 -14.76
N ASP A 164 5.13 1.56 -15.70
CA ASP A 164 4.14 2.63 -15.76
C ASP A 164 3.03 2.35 -14.73
N LEU A 165 2.59 3.40 -14.01
CA LEU A 165 1.67 3.30 -12.90
C LEU A 165 0.36 4.05 -13.20
N LEU A 166 -0.77 3.39 -12.95
CA LEU A 166 -2.01 4.10 -12.69
C LEU A 166 -2.02 4.57 -11.25
N VAL A 167 -2.40 5.82 -11.05
CA VAL A 167 -2.33 6.51 -9.76
C VAL A 167 -3.63 7.24 -9.50
N CYS A 168 -4.22 7.00 -8.34
CA CYS A 168 -5.24 7.86 -7.78
C CYS A 168 -4.58 9.13 -7.24
N GLN A 169 -5.03 10.29 -7.67
CA GLN A 169 -4.43 11.57 -7.32
C GLN A 169 -5.47 12.47 -6.65
N HIS A 170 -5.28 12.73 -5.35
CA HIS A 170 -6.19 13.58 -4.59
C HIS A 170 -6.18 15.01 -5.12
N GLY A 171 -5.02 15.63 -5.21
CA GLY A 171 -4.90 17.03 -5.60
C GLY A 171 -5.27 17.31 -7.05
N GLU A 172 -4.94 16.44 -7.98
CA GLU A 172 -5.39 16.54 -9.38
C GLU A 172 -6.87 16.16 -9.53
N ARG A 173 -7.45 15.47 -8.53
CA ARG A 173 -8.81 14.93 -8.60
C ARG A 173 -8.98 14.06 -9.85
N ALA A 174 -8.05 13.11 -10.03
CA ALA A 174 -7.89 12.37 -11.28
C ALA A 174 -7.37 10.94 -11.08
N ILE A 175 -7.64 10.09 -12.06
CA ILE A 175 -6.87 8.89 -12.33
C ILE A 175 -5.86 9.24 -13.42
N SER A 176 -4.59 8.99 -13.18
CA SER A 176 -3.50 9.30 -14.11
C SER A 176 -2.62 8.09 -14.38
N LEU A 177 -2.12 8.00 -15.60
CA LEU A 177 -0.98 7.14 -15.94
C LEU A 177 0.30 7.95 -15.77
N ILE A 178 1.15 7.55 -14.84
CA ILE A 178 2.50 8.10 -14.66
C ILE A 178 3.48 7.11 -15.27
N LYS A 179 4.22 7.56 -16.29
CA LYS A 179 5.24 6.76 -16.96
C LYS A 179 6.54 6.76 -16.16
N GLU A 180 7.38 5.75 -16.38
CA GLU A 180 8.68 5.63 -15.71
C GLU A 180 9.58 6.87 -15.89
N ASN A 181 9.46 7.56 -17.03
CA ASN A 181 10.17 8.82 -17.31
C ASN A 181 9.57 10.07 -16.62
N GLY A 182 8.52 9.88 -15.79
CA GLY A 182 7.82 10.95 -15.07
C GLY A 182 6.78 11.69 -15.90
N SER A 183 6.60 11.38 -17.19
CA SER A 183 5.52 11.97 -17.98
C SER A 183 4.15 11.43 -17.52
N ARG A 184 3.11 12.23 -17.67
CA ARG A 184 1.77 11.96 -17.12
C ARG A 184 0.70 12.11 -18.19
N ILE A 185 -0.24 11.15 -18.22
CA ILE A 185 -1.46 11.17 -19.02
C ILE A 185 -2.64 11.10 -18.05
N LEU A 186 -3.58 12.04 -18.14
CA LEU A 186 -4.84 11.99 -17.39
C LEU A 186 -5.75 10.96 -18.05
N ILE A 187 -6.15 9.94 -17.32
CA ILE A 187 -7.07 8.90 -17.81
C ILE A 187 -8.52 9.35 -17.62
N ALA A 188 -8.86 9.83 -16.43
CA ALA A 188 -10.19 10.34 -16.11
C ALA A 188 -10.13 11.41 -15.03
N THR A 189 -10.99 12.43 -15.12
CA THR A 189 -11.03 13.60 -14.23
C THR A 189 -12.42 14.01 -13.80
N HIS A 190 -13.44 13.55 -14.53
CA HIS A 190 -14.83 13.99 -14.37
C HIS A 190 -15.81 12.81 -14.48
N TYR A 191 -16.93 12.95 -13.80
CA TYR A 191 -18.13 12.17 -14.00
C TYR A 191 -19.29 13.11 -14.34
N GLN A 192 -19.93 12.90 -15.49
CA GLN A 192 -21.05 13.74 -15.99
C GLN A 192 -20.76 15.25 -15.97
N GLY A 193 -19.53 15.62 -16.33
CA GLY A 193 -19.10 17.03 -16.39
C GLY A 193 -18.63 17.65 -15.08
N ASN A 194 -18.78 16.97 -13.93
CA ASN A 194 -18.32 17.40 -12.61
C ASN A 194 -16.99 16.71 -12.28
N ARG A 195 -16.05 17.44 -11.69
CA ARG A 195 -14.77 16.88 -11.24
C ARG A 195 -14.98 15.83 -10.15
N PHE A 196 -14.16 14.77 -10.17
CA PHE A 196 -14.10 13.81 -9.08
C PHE A 196 -13.86 14.49 -7.74
N ASN A 197 -14.19 13.82 -6.65
CA ASN A 197 -13.86 14.30 -5.31
C ASN A 197 -12.35 14.17 -5.07
N SER A 198 -11.88 12.98 -4.80
CA SER A 198 -10.45 12.65 -4.66
C SER A 198 -10.27 11.14 -4.83
N PRO A 199 -10.05 10.64 -6.05
CA PRO A 199 -9.88 9.22 -6.30
C PRO A 199 -8.87 8.59 -5.34
N ASN A 200 -9.23 7.45 -4.71
CA ASN A 200 -8.51 6.90 -3.56
C ASN A 200 -7.82 5.56 -3.87
N ASP A 201 -8.54 4.47 -4.08
CA ASP A 201 -7.95 3.16 -4.42
C ASP A 201 -8.49 2.63 -5.74
N LEU A 202 -7.76 1.68 -6.36
CA LEU A 202 -8.07 1.21 -7.71
C LEU A 202 -7.62 -0.24 -7.93
N ILE A 203 -8.36 -0.98 -8.78
CA ILE A 203 -8.06 -2.37 -9.11
C ILE A 203 -8.49 -2.72 -10.53
N TRP A 204 -7.73 -3.61 -11.19
CA TRP A 204 -8.11 -4.21 -12.47
C TRP A 204 -9.11 -5.34 -12.29
N SER A 205 -10.10 -5.42 -13.18
CA SER A 205 -10.83 -6.66 -13.41
C SER A 205 -10.06 -7.58 -14.38
N PRO A 206 -10.41 -8.88 -14.47
CA PRO A 206 -9.81 -9.80 -15.45
C PRO A 206 -10.03 -9.36 -16.91
N GLU A 207 -11.09 -8.64 -17.20
CA GLU A 207 -11.39 -8.11 -18.53
C GLU A 207 -10.58 -6.86 -18.88
N GLY A 208 -9.86 -6.29 -17.90
CA GLY A 208 -9.07 -5.07 -18.07
C GLY A 208 -9.82 -3.79 -17.80
N ASN A 209 -11.02 -3.86 -17.21
CA ASN A 209 -11.70 -2.67 -16.72
C ASN A 209 -11.09 -2.22 -15.39
N LEU A 210 -11.02 -0.92 -15.20
CA LEU A 210 -10.49 -0.30 -13.99
C LEU A 210 -11.65 0.08 -13.07
N TYR A 211 -11.62 -0.42 -11.83
CA TYR A 211 -12.53 -0.01 -10.77
C TYR A 211 -11.79 0.91 -9.82
N PHE A 212 -12.46 1.95 -9.32
CA PHE A 212 -11.87 2.87 -8.36
C PHE A 212 -12.91 3.49 -7.44
N THR A 213 -12.45 4.01 -6.31
CA THR A 213 -13.25 4.72 -5.31
C THR A 213 -12.94 6.22 -5.34
N ASP A 214 -13.94 7.06 -5.04
CA ASP A 214 -13.83 8.52 -5.07
C ASP A 214 -14.44 9.16 -3.80
N PRO A 215 -13.84 8.94 -2.62
CA PRO A 215 -14.23 9.63 -1.39
C PRO A 215 -13.74 11.08 -1.39
N SER A 216 -14.01 11.82 -0.31
CA SER A 216 -13.71 13.25 -0.25
C SER A 216 -12.50 13.63 0.61
N TYR A 217 -11.59 12.70 0.94
CA TYR A 217 -10.42 12.98 1.78
C TYR A 217 -9.52 14.08 1.24
N GLY A 218 -9.19 14.02 -0.05
CA GLY A 218 -8.35 15.01 -0.71
C GLY A 218 -9.02 16.38 -0.90
N LEU A 219 -10.25 16.57 -0.46
CA LEU A 219 -10.92 17.88 -0.45
C LEU A 219 -10.76 18.62 0.88
N MET A 220 -10.17 17.99 1.90
CA MET A 220 -9.95 18.63 3.20
C MET A 220 -8.77 19.60 3.13
N GLY A 221 -9.00 20.83 3.55
CA GLY A 221 -7.97 21.85 3.67
C GLY A 221 -7.21 21.76 5.00
N LYS A 222 -5.96 22.20 5.01
CA LYS A 222 -5.11 22.27 6.22
C LYS A 222 -5.66 23.21 7.30
N ASP A 223 -6.38 24.21 6.87
CA ASP A 223 -7.04 25.23 7.72
C ASP A 223 -8.47 24.85 8.10
N GLY A 224 -8.91 23.62 7.75
CA GLY A 224 -10.29 23.17 7.95
C GLY A 224 -11.28 23.68 6.91
N ILE A 225 -10.83 24.45 5.93
CA ILE A 225 -11.67 24.93 4.82
C ILE A 225 -11.61 23.91 3.69
N ASN A 226 -12.70 23.14 3.53
CA ASN A 226 -12.76 22.12 2.50
C ASN A 226 -12.97 22.72 1.11
N VAL A 227 -12.36 22.07 0.12
CA VAL A 227 -12.66 22.33 -1.29
C VAL A 227 -14.09 21.90 -1.59
N LYS A 228 -14.82 22.75 -2.33
CA LYS A 228 -16.21 22.46 -2.69
C LYS A 228 -16.33 21.20 -3.54
N LYS A 229 -17.17 20.26 -3.11
CA LYS A 229 -17.56 19.10 -3.92
C LYS A 229 -18.36 19.58 -5.13
N GLU A 230 -18.05 19.03 -6.30
CA GLU A 230 -18.85 19.16 -7.51
C GLU A 230 -19.83 17.98 -7.64
N ILE A 231 -19.35 16.74 -7.36
CA ILE A 231 -20.19 15.55 -7.21
C ILE A 231 -20.68 15.48 -5.76
N GLN A 232 -21.99 15.47 -5.55
CA GLN A 232 -22.59 15.59 -4.21
C GLN A 232 -22.52 14.31 -3.36
N PHE A 233 -22.15 13.17 -3.95
CA PHE A 233 -21.96 11.90 -3.29
C PHE A 233 -20.50 11.46 -3.39
N ASN A 234 -20.14 10.41 -2.68
CA ASN A 234 -18.91 9.65 -2.88
C ASN A 234 -19.25 8.38 -3.66
N GLY A 235 -18.41 7.98 -4.60
CA GLY A 235 -18.78 6.93 -5.55
C GLY A 235 -17.78 5.80 -5.67
N VAL A 236 -18.29 4.65 -6.10
CA VAL A 236 -17.51 3.56 -6.68
C VAL A 236 -17.75 3.58 -8.18
N TYR A 237 -16.68 3.58 -8.96
CA TYR A 237 -16.76 3.77 -10.40
C TYR A 237 -16.01 2.69 -11.17
N MET A 238 -16.29 2.62 -12.47
CA MET A 238 -15.58 1.79 -13.44
C MET A 238 -15.25 2.59 -14.70
N ILE A 239 -14.08 2.35 -15.29
CA ILE A 239 -13.67 2.78 -16.62
C ILE A 239 -13.38 1.52 -17.44
N ARG A 240 -13.93 1.43 -18.65
CA ARG A 240 -13.70 0.30 -19.53
C ARG A 240 -12.30 0.33 -20.13
N LYS A 241 -11.73 -0.84 -20.40
CA LYS A 241 -10.40 -0.98 -20.99
C LYS A 241 -10.21 -0.18 -22.28
N ASP A 242 -11.25 -0.15 -23.13
CA ASP A 242 -11.17 0.54 -24.42
C ASP A 242 -11.11 2.06 -24.24
N ASP A 243 -11.86 2.61 -23.27
CA ASP A 243 -11.81 4.03 -22.89
C ASP A 243 -10.45 4.42 -22.29
N ILE A 244 -9.81 3.53 -21.53
CA ILE A 244 -8.44 3.74 -21.01
C ILE A 244 -7.44 3.75 -22.16
N SER A 245 -7.54 2.79 -23.07
CA SER A 245 -6.67 2.69 -24.24
C SER A 245 -6.79 3.93 -25.13
N GLU A 246 -8.01 4.42 -25.36
CA GLU A 246 -8.27 5.65 -26.11
C GLU A 246 -7.64 6.87 -25.42
N SER A 247 -7.77 6.99 -24.10
CA SER A 247 -7.13 8.08 -23.34
C SER A 247 -5.60 8.06 -23.46
N ILE A 248 -5.00 6.87 -23.44
CA ILE A 248 -3.54 6.71 -23.63
C ILE A 248 -3.11 7.12 -25.03
N LEU A 249 -3.87 6.75 -26.05
CA LEU A 249 -3.57 7.04 -27.44
C LEU A 249 -3.75 8.53 -27.79
N THR A 250 -4.81 9.13 -27.29
CA THR A 250 -5.16 10.53 -27.59
C THR A 250 -4.49 11.55 -26.67
N GLY A 251 -4.07 11.11 -25.48
CA GLY A 251 -3.60 11.99 -24.41
C GLY A 251 -4.70 12.80 -23.74
N LEU A 252 -5.99 12.50 -24.05
CA LEU A 252 -7.16 13.18 -23.50
C LEU A 252 -7.90 12.29 -22.50
N PRO A 253 -8.38 12.83 -21.36
CA PRO A 253 -9.12 12.04 -20.38
C PRO A 253 -10.46 11.57 -20.96
N THR A 254 -10.83 10.32 -20.61
CA THR A 254 -12.14 9.79 -21.01
C THR A 254 -13.28 10.51 -20.31
N LYS A 255 -14.43 10.60 -21.00
CA LYS A 255 -15.71 11.04 -20.44
C LYS A 255 -16.63 9.86 -20.08
N ASN A 256 -16.23 8.63 -20.44
CA ASN A 256 -17.03 7.42 -20.29
C ASN A 256 -16.72 6.74 -18.94
N VAL A 257 -17.04 7.42 -17.87
CA VAL A 257 -16.93 6.88 -16.50
C VAL A 257 -18.28 6.35 -16.06
N ILE A 258 -18.32 5.15 -15.53
CA ILE A 258 -19.55 4.44 -15.14
C ILE A 258 -19.64 4.46 -13.62
N LEU A 259 -20.72 5.01 -13.06
CA LEU A 259 -21.05 4.93 -11.64
C LEU A 259 -21.58 3.53 -11.32
N LEU A 260 -21.05 2.91 -10.28
CA LEU A 260 -21.43 1.57 -9.81
C LEU A 260 -22.18 1.60 -8.48
N ASP A 261 -21.75 2.46 -7.54
CA ASP A 261 -22.41 2.68 -6.24
C ASP A 261 -22.21 4.13 -5.80
N SER A 262 -23.22 4.71 -5.16
CA SER A 262 -23.19 6.08 -4.60
C SER A 262 -23.79 6.16 -3.20
N GLU A 263 -24.04 5.02 -2.56
CA GLU A 263 -24.68 4.94 -1.25
C GLU A 263 -23.67 4.95 -0.10
N MET A 264 -22.41 4.57 -0.37
CA MET A 264 -21.35 4.55 0.64
C MET A 264 -20.90 5.96 1.00
N SER A 265 -20.81 6.27 2.30
CA SER A 265 -20.41 7.61 2.77
C SER A 265 -18.93 7.92 2.48
N MET A 266 -18.03 6.93 2.67
CA MET A 266 -16.58 7.08 2.48
C MET A 266 -15.98 5.80 1.86
N PRO A 267 -16.33 5.44 0.59
CA PRO A 267 -15.76 4.27 -0.07
C PRO A 267 -14.25 4.43 -0.20
N ASN A 268 -13.49 3.38 0.17
CA ASN A 268 -12.03 3.43 0.25
C ASN A 268 -11.41 2.23 -0.48
N GLY A 269 -10.78 1.27 0.22
CA GLY A 269 -10.18 0.11 -0.39
C GLY A 269 -11.18 -0.77 -1.16
N LEU A 270 -10.70 -1.47 -2.19
CA LEU A 270 -11.50 -2.41 -2.97
C LEU A 270 -10.69 -3.62 -3.44
N ALA A 271 -11.33 -4.79 -3.44
CA ALA A 271 -10.71 -6.03 -3.92
C ALA A 271 -11.75 -7.02 -4.46
N PHE A 272 -11.39 -7.79 -5.48
CA PHE A 272 -12.22 -8.87 -5.99
C PHE A 272 -12.05 -10.17 -5.19
N SER A 273 -13.10 -11.00 -5.20
CA SER A 273 -12.98 -12.41 -4.84
C SER A 273 -12.06 -13.15 -5.82
N PRO A 274 -11.50 -14.33 -5.45
CA PRO A 274 -10.59 -15.07 -6.32
C PRO A 274 -11.19 -15.48 -7.68
N ASP A 275 -12.49 -15.68 -7.73
CA ASP A 275 -13.27 -16.03 -8.94
C ASP A 275 -13.82 -14.79 -9.67
N PHE A 276 -13.53 -13.57 -9.16
CA PHE A 276 -13.99 -12.28 -9.67
C PHE A 276 -15.52 -12.11 -9.74
N SER A 277 -16.28 -13.00 -9.10
CA SER A 277 -17.75 -12.91 -9.04
C SER A 277 -18.26 -11.87 -8.05
N LYS A 278 -17.37 -11.41 -7.13
CA LYS A 278 -17.68 -10.42 -6.09
C LYS A 278 -16.65 -9.31 -6.08
N LEU A 279 -17.11 -8.10 -5.73
CA LEU A 279 -16.27 -6.97 -5.37
C LEU A 279 -16.57 -6.59 -3.92
N TYR A 280 -15.52 -6.54 -3.10
CA TYR A 280 -15.57 -5.99 -1.75
C TYR A 280 -15.12 -4.53 -1.80
N VAL A 281 -15.77 -3.67 -0.99
CA VAL A 281 -15.40 -2.26 -0.83
C VAL A 281 -15.51 -1.90 0.64
N SER A 282 -14.49 -1.24 1.21
CA SER A 282 -14.53 -0.71 2.57
C SER A 282 -15.21 0.65 2.61
N ASN A 283 -15.92 0.94 3.69
CA ASN A 283 -16.44 2.26 4.04
C ASN A 283 -15.66 2.80 5.24
N SER A 284 -14.80 3.78 5.00
CA SER A 284 -13.86 4.31 6.00
C SER A 284 -14.47 5.47 6.80
N ASP A 285 -15.73 5.33 7.15
CA ASP A 285 -16.45 6.30 7.97
C ASP A 285 -16.20 6.00 9.46
N THR A 286 -15.86 7.03 10.24
CA THR A 286 -15.54 6.90 11.66
C THR A 286 -16.72 6.57 12.55
N GLU A 287 -17.94 6.84 12.08
CA GLU A 287 -19.19 6.58 12.80
C GLU A 287 -20.01 5.44 12.17
N ASN A 288 -19.64 5.01 10.96
CA ASN A 288 -20.34 3.97 10.23
C ASN A 288 -19.35 3.15 9.36
N GLY A 289 -18.38 2.51 10.02
CA GLY A 289 -17.34 1.71 9.37
C GLY A 289 -17.83 0.30 9.03
N TYR A 290 -17.63 -0.15 7.78
CA TYR A 290 -17.98 -1.51 7.36
C TYR A 290 -17.22 -1.92 6.08
N TRP A 291 -17.26 -3.20 5.76
CA TRP A 291 -16.96 -3.72 4.44
C TRP A 291 -18.25 -4.15 3.77
N LYS A 292 -18.48 -3.71 2.52
CA LYS A 292 -19.64 -4.07 1.68
C LYS A 292 -19.19 -5.03 0.58
N VAL A 293 -20.02 -5.98 0.22
CA VAL A 293 -19.78 -6.92 -0.88
C VAL A 293 -20.89 -6.83 -1.90
N PHE A 294 -20.50 -6.81 -3.17
CA PHE A 294 -21.39 -6.77 -4.33
C PHE A 294 -21.19 -8.00 -5.20
N ASN A 295 -22.21 -8.40 -5.93
CA ASN A 295 -22.07 -9.30 -7.06
C ASN A 295 -21.61 -8.51 -8.29
N VAL A 296 -20.69 -9.10 -9.05
CA VAL A 296 -20.16 -8.50 -10.28
C VAL A 296 -20.77 -9.22 -11.49
N SER A 297 -21.36 -8.46 -12.40
CA SER A 297 -21.86 -9.00 -13.65
C SER A 297 -20.70 -9.42 -14.56
N PRO A 298 -20.59 -10.68 -14.98
CA PRO A 298 -19.47 -11.15 -15.81
C PRO A 298 -19.45 -10.53 -17.22
N ASN A 299 -20.59 -10.00 -17.67
CA ASN A 299 -20.71 -9.44 -19.02
C ASN A 299 -20.49 -7.93 -19.07
N THR A 300 -20.90 -7.22 -18.02
CA THR A 300 -20.91 -5.75 -18.01
C THR A 300 -20.00 -5.14 -16.97
N GLY A 301 -19.56 -5.91 -15.96
CA GLY A 301 -18.83 -5.41 -14.80
C GLY A 301 -19.71 -4.62 -13.81
N ALA A 302 -21.02 -4.52 -14.06
CA ALA A 302 -21.93 -3.80 -13.18
C ALA A 302 -22.05 -4.50 -11.81
N LEU A 303 -22.23 -3.70 -10.76
CA LEU A 303 -22.43 -4.19 -9.40
C LEU A 303 -23.92 -4.36 -9.09
N SER A 304 -24.25 -5.37 -8.30
CA SER A 304 -25.60 -5.64 -7.84
C SER A 304 -25.60 -6.32 -6.46
N ASN A 305 -26.77 -6.37 -5.81
CA ASN A 305 -26.97 -7.08 -4.55
C ASN A 305 -25.95 -6.70 -3.46
N GLY A 306 -25.65 -5.39 -3.35
CA GLY A 306 -24.76 -4.86 -2.32
C GLY A 306 -25.29 -5.17 -0.92
N ARG A 307 -24.47 -5.80 -0.08
CA ARG A 307 -24.78 -6.09 1.33
C ARG A 307 -23.56 -5.88 2.22
N ILE A 308 -23.76 -5.58 3.48
CA ILE A 308 -22.68 -5.52 4.45
C ILE A 308 -22.06 -6.91 4.57
N PHE A 309 -20.74 -6.99 4.35
CA PHE A 309 -19.95 -8.20 4.57
C PHE A 309 -19.57 -8.30 6.04
N TYR A 310 -19.07 -7.20 6.62
CA TYR A 310 -18.77 -7.11 8.04
C TYR A 310 -18.98 -5.67 8.53
N ASP A 311 -19.70 -5.52 9.66
CA ASP A 311 -19.93 -4.25 10.36
C ASP A 311 -18.81 -4.02 11.39
N ALA A 312 -18.03 -2.96 11.23
CA ALA A 312 -16.90 -2.65 12.08
C ALA A 312 -17.24 -1.74 13.27
N ASN A 313 -18.47 -1.29 13.40
CA ASN A 313 -18.85 -0.28 14.41
C ASN A 313 -18.53 -0.71 15.84
N ASN A 314 -18.77 -1.99 16.20
CA ASN A 314 -18.40 -2.52 17.51
C ASN A 314 -16.87 -2.51 17.73
N LEU A 315 -16.08 -2.85 16.71
CA LEU A 315 -14.61 -2.81 16.80
C LEU A 315 -14.11 -1.38 16.94
N LEU A 316 -14.68 -0.44 16.20
CA LEU A 316 -14.36 0.98 16.32
C LEU A 316 -14.66 1.50 17.73
N LEU A 317 -15.79 1.10 18.31
CA LEU A 317 -16.16 1.48 19.66
C LEU A 317 -15.19 0.91 20.70
N LEU A 318 -14.83 -0.37 20.60
CA LEU A 318 -13.89 -1.03 21.51
C LEU A 318 -12.49 -0.38 21.48
N GLU A 319 -11.99 -0.01 20.29
CA GLU A 319 -10.71 0.67 20.18
C GLU A 319 -10.80 2.12 20.75
N LYS A 320 -11.91 2.83 20.53
CA LYS A 320 -12.16 4.14 21.15
C LYS A 320 -12.19 4.06 22.68
N GLU A 321 -12.85 3.04 23.25
CA GLU A 321 -12.91 2.84 24.70
C GLU A 321 -11.55 2.47 25.30
N LYS A 322 -10.79 1.61 24.62
CA LYS A 322 -9.48 1.14 25.08
C LYS A 322 -8.41 2.23 25.08
N HIS A 323 -8.42 3.12 24.12
CA HIS A 323 -7.34 4.06 23.86
C HIS A 323 -7.76 5.55 23.98
N GLY A 324 -9.06 5.83 24.05
CA GLY A 324 -9.60 7.18 24.12
C GLY A 324 -10.10 7.73 22.80
N TYR A 325 -11.12 8.57 22.89
CA TYR A 325 -11.87 9.08 21.72
C TYR A 325 -11.12 10.08 20.84
N LYS A 326 -9.92 10.50 21.23
CA LYS A 326 -9.15 11.52 20.50
C LYS A 326 -8.16 10.94 19.49
N GLU A 327 -7.91 9.63 19.54
CA GLU A 327 -6.90 8.98 18.71
C GLU A 327 -7.58 8.19 17.58
N ASN A 328 -6.91 8.14 16.43
CA ASN A 328 -7.33 7.31 15.31
C ASN A 328 -6.65 5.94 15.42
N TYR A 329 -7.43 4.90 15.64
CA TYR A 329 -6.94 3.51 15.72
C TYR A 329 -7.19 2.70 14.45
N GLY A 330 -7.47 3.39 13.35
CA GLY A 330 -7.76 2.81 12.05
C GLY A 330 -9.27 2.63 11.82
N ASN A 331 -9.66 2.87 10.60
CA ASN A 331 -10.99 2.57 10.05
C ASN A 331 -10.88 1.46 9.03
N PRO A 332 -11.99 0.84 8.58
CA PRO A 332 -11.97 0.01 7.38
C PRO A 332 -11.37 0.78 6.21
N ASP A 333 -10.21 0.34 5.70
CA ASP A 333 -9.42 1.07 4.72
C ASP A 333 -8.93 0.12 3.61
N GLY A 334 -7.71 0.20 3.12
CA GLY A 334 -7.19 -0.66 2.08
C GLY A 334 -7.09 -2.13 2.49
N PHE A 335 -7.31 -3.06 1.58
CA PHE A 335 -7.26 -4.49 1.85
C PHE A 335 -6.95 -5.32 0.60
N ARG A 336 -6.58 -6.59 0.81
CA ARG A 336 -6.33 -7.55 -0.28
C ARG A 336 -6.94 -8.91 0.05
N VAL A 337 -7.24 -9.68 -1.00
CA VAL A 337 -7.83 -11.02 -0.92
C VAL A 337 -6.80 -12.04 -1.37
N ASP A 338 -6.68 -13.17 -0.66
CA ASP A 338 -5.84 -14.28 -1.06
C ASP A 338 -6.57 -15.26 -2.00
N ILE A 339 -5.82 -16.24 -2.56
CA ILE A 339 -6.37 -17.21 -3.52
C ILE A 339 -7.47 -18.13 -2.93
N TYR A 340 -7.62 -18.15 -1.62
CA TYR A 340 -8.66 -18.94 -0.91
C TYR A 340 -9.85 -18.06 -0.50
N GLY A 341 -9.80 -16.76 -0.78
CA GLY A 341 -10.85 -15.81 -0.44
C GLY A 341 -10.73 -15.20 0.95
N ASN A 342 -9.63 -15.45 1.69
CA ASN A 342 -9.40 -14.76 2.95
C ASN A 342 -9.06 -13.30 2.68
N ILE A 343 -9.60 -12.39 3.48
CA ILE A 343 -9.46 -10.95 3.32
C ILE A 343 -8.52 -10.42 4.39
N PHE A 344 -7.41 -9.82 3.99
CA PHE A 344 -6.47 -9.12 4.86
C PHE A 344 -6.79 -7.62 4.79
N ALA A 345 -7.47 -7.13 5.79
CA ALA A 345 -8.07 -5.80 5.77
C ALA A 345 -7.51 -4.90 6.87
N SER A 346 -7.01 -3.72 6.49
CA SER A 346 -6.74 -2.68 7.46
C SER A 346 -8.05 -2.21 8.11
N GLY A 347 -7.98 -1.96 9.40
CA GLY A 347 -9.15 -1.62 10.19
C GLY A 347 -8.80 -1.33 11.64
N PRO A 348 -9.81 -1.30 12.52
CA PRO A 348 -9.61 -0.95 13.93
C PRO A 348 -8.55 -1.81 14.62
N GLY A 349 -7.48 -1.14 15.11
CA GLY A 349 -6.37 -1.75 15.85
C GLY A 349 -5.38 -2.55 15.02
N GLY A 350 -5.36 -2.40 13.67
CA GLY A 350 -4.35 -3.03 12.82
C GLY A 350 -4.90 -3.68 11.54
N VAL A 351 -4.50 -4.93 11.25
CA VAL A 351 -5.00 -5.68 10.09
C VAL A 351 -5.83 -6.87 10.58
N LEU A 352 -7.09 -6.89 10.21
CA LEU A 352 -8.03 -7.99 10.45
C LEU A 352 -7.90 -9.00 9.32
N VAL A 353 -8.01 -10.30 9.66
CA VAL A 353 -8.06 -11.36 8.65
C VAL A 353 -9.41 -12.06 8.74
N PHE A 354 -10.19 -11.92 7.67
CA PHE A 354 -11.51 -12.54 7.56
C PHE A 354 -11.45 -13.83 6.75
N SER A 355 -12.27 -14.81 7.14
CA SER A 355 -12.61 -15.92 6.25
C SER A 355 -13.50 -15.42 5.09
N PRO A 356 -13.69 -16.22 4.02
CA PRO A 356 -14.62 -15.89 2.94
C PRO A 356 -16.08 -15.71 3.42
N GLU A 357 -16.43 -16.29 4.56
CA GLU A 357 -17.77 -16.23 5.19
C GLU A 357 -17.97 -14.95 6.00
N GLY A 358 -16.86 -14.24 6.37
CA GLY A 358 -16.90 -13.01 7.13
C GLY A 358 -16.51 -13.14 8.59
N ASP A 359 -16.03 -14.31 9.04
CA ASP A 359 -15.52 -14.50 10.39
C ASP A 359 -14.12 -13.94 10.53
N ILE A 360 -13.82 -13.22 11.62
CA ILE A 360 -12.45 -12.79 11.93
C ILE A 360 -11.67 -14.01 12.43
N ILE A 361 -10.69 -14.46 11.66
CA ILE A 361 -9.88 -15.63 11.96
C ILE A 361 -8.53 -15.30 12.61
N GLY A 362 -8.08 -14.05 12.47
CA GLY A 362 -6.83 -13.56 13.07
C GLY A 362 -6.67 -12.07 12.95
N LYS A 363 -5.68 -11.53 13.67
CA LYS A 363 -5.39 -10.09 13.68
C LYS A 363 -3.89 -9.83 13.81
N PHE A 364 -3.41 -8.86 13.07
CA PHE A 364 -2.12 -8.23 13.25
C PHE A 364 -2.35 -6.91 14.00
N HIS A 365 -2.05 -6.89 15.30
CA HIS A 365 -2.21 -5.71 16.14
C HIS A 365 -1.08 -4.74 15.92
N LEU A 366 -1.40 -3.47 15.69
CA LEU A 366 -0.47 -2.37 15.52
C LEU A 366 -0.96 -1.16 16.30
N ASP A 367 -0.02 -0.43 16.94
CA ASP A 367 -0.33 0.73 17.79
C ASP A 367 -0.63 2.01 16.98
N LYS A 368 -0.48 1.95 15.66
CA LYS A 368 -0.79 3.04 14.74
C LYS A 368 -1.79 2.58 13.67
N PRO A 369 -2.60 3.48 13.12
CA PRO A 369 -3.50 3.15 12.03
C PRO A 369 -2.77 2.52 10.84
N VAL A 370 -3.34 1.44 10.33
CA VAL A 370 -2.94 0.82 9.07
C VAL A 370 -3.88 1.33 7.99
N SER A 371 -3.32 1.90 6.94
CA SER A 371 -4.10 2.42 5.82
C SER A 371 -4.35 1.37 4.74
N ASN A 372 -3.33 0.54 4.42
CA ASN A 372 -3.47 -0.41 3.30
C ASN A 372 -2.52 -1.60 3.46
N VAL A 373 -2.73 -2.66 2.64
CA VAL A 373 -1.90 -3.86 2.63
C VAL A 373 -1.54 -4.27 1.19
N ALA A 374 -0.39 -4.92 1.01
CA ALA A 374 0.01 -5.51 -0.27
C ALA A 374 0.73 -6.83 -0.07
N PHE A 375 0.42 -7.82 -0.92
CA PHE A 375 1.20 -9.04 -1.01
C PHE A 375 2.49 -8.80 -1.80
N GLY A 376 3.63 -9.19 -1.24
CA GLY A 376 4.89 -9.27 -1.96
C GLY A 376 5.04 -10.58 -2.74
N GLY A 377 5.76 -10.52 -3.86
CA GLY A 377 6.19 -11.73 -4.59
C GLY A 377 7.23 -12.54 -3.82
N ASP A 378 7.76 -11.99 -2.76
CA ASP A 378 8.78 -12.56 -1.87
C ASP A 378 8.21 -13.35 -0.67
N GLY A 379 6.90 -13.62 -0.67
CA GLY A 379 6.22 -14.36 0.39
C GLY A 379 5.96 -13.53 1.66
N ARG A 380 5.91 -12.22 1.53
CA ARG A 380 5.59 -11.30 2.63
C ARG A 380 4.32 -10.53 2.36
N LEU A 381 3.68 -10.12 3.44
CA LEU A 381 2.61 -9.13 3.43
C LEU A 381 3.19 -7.82 3.96
N TYR A 382 2.90 -6.73 3.27
CA TYR A 382 3.37 -5.38 3.56
C TYR A 382 2.19 -4.52 4.01
N PHE A 383 2.42 -3.69 5.03
CA PHE A 383 1.44 -2.76 5.59
C PHE A 383 1.97 -1.34 5.50
N THR A 384 1.15 -0.42 5.02
CA THR A 384 1.36 1.01 5.21
C THR A 384 0.73 1.41 6.54
N VAL A 385 1.56 1.92 7.47
CA VAL A 385 1.19 2.15 8.87
C VAL A 385 1.57 3.58 9.24
N SER A 386 0.66 4.53 9.00
CA SER A 386 0.92 5.96 9.25
C SER A 386 2.27 6.44 8.67
N ASP A 387 3.28 6.61 9.51
CA ASP A 387 4.62 7.12 9.17
C ASP A 387 5.66 6.02 8.85
N MET A 388 5.25 4.75 8.77
CA MET A 388 6.17 3.62 8.59
C MET A 388 5.61 2.54 7.67
N ILE A 389 6.50 1.69 7.17
CA ILE A 389 6.16 0.47 6.43
C ILE A 389 6.55 -0.74 7.28
N VAL A 390 5.61 -1.64 7.44
CA VAL A 390 5.76 -2.89 8.19
C VAL A 390 5.60 -4.07 7.24
N ARG A 391 6.28 -5.17 7.51
CA ARG A 391 6.10 -6.42 6.76
C ARG A 391 6.08 -7.63 7.67
N VAL A 392 5.50 -8.71 7.19
CA VAL A 392 5.46 -10.01 7.87
C VAL A 392 5.58 -11.16 6.87
N PHE A 393 6.28 -12.24 7.23
CA PHE A 393 6.26 -13.47 6.44
C PHE A 393 4.93 -14.19 6.58
N ILE A 394 4.35 -14.59 5.43
CA ILE A 394 3.07 -15.28 5.36
C ILE A 394 3.14 -16.48 4.39
N LYS A 395 2.21 -17.41 4.56
CA LYS A 395 1.96 -18.53 3.63
C LYS A 395 0.84 -18.22 2.64
N ALA A 396 -0.03 -17.27 2.98
CA ALA A 396 -1.11 -16.80 2.11
C ALA A 396 -0.54 -16.29 0.78
N LYS A 397 -1.27 -16.52 -0.31
CA LYS A 397 -0.85 -16.16 -1.66
C LYS A 397 -1.84 -15.19 -2.30
N PRO A 398 -1.37 -14.15 -3.01
CA PRO A 398 -2.25 -13.20 -3.69
C PRO A 398 -3.04 -13.83 -4.82
N VAL A 399 -4.23 -13.30 -5.08
CA VAL A 399 -4.90 -13.48 -6.36
C VAL A 399 -4.07 -12.80 -7.43
N ARG A 400 -3.68 -13.53 -8.47
CA ARG A 400 -2.94 -12.97 -9.61
C ARG A 400 -3.85 -12.88 -10.82
N ILE A 401 -3.97 -11.69 -11.38
CA ILE A 401 -4.58 -11.50 -12.68
C ILE A 401 -3.52 -11.86 -13.72
N ILE A 402 -3.64 -13.06 -14.32
CA ILE A 402 -2.69 -13.55 -15.33
C ILE A 402 -3.09 -12.92 -16.66
N SER A 403 -2.11 -12.39 -17.41
CA SER A 403 -2.31 -11.76 -18.73
C SER A 403 -3.04 -12.64 -19.75
N SER A 404 -3.02 -13.97 -19.56
CA SER A 404 -3.80 -14.91 -20.40
C SER A 404 -5.33 -14.74 -20.28
N HIS A 405 -5.83 -14.11 -19.21
CA HIS A 405 -7.26 -13.78 -19.09
C HIS A 405 -7.68 -12.65 -20.06
N PHE A 406 -6.72 -11.81 -20.46
CA PHE A 406 -6.96 -10.71 -21.42
C PHE A 406 -6.93 -11.13 -22.90
N LEU A 407 -6.36 -12.32 -23.20
CA LEU A 407 -6.19 -12.82 -24.57
C LEU A 407 -7.31 -13.77 -25.02
N LYS A 408 -8.26 -14.12 -24.17
CA LYS A 408 -9.29 -15.12 -24.45
C LYS A 408 -10.66 -14.54 -24.81
N ARG A 409 -10.71 -13.37 -25.45
CA ARG A 409 -11.95 -12.93 -26.14
C ARG A 409 -11.64 -12.12 -27.41
#